data_69afb8d90544bc35c9cedf2bbcb981d9
#
_entry.id   69afb8d90544bc35c9cedf2bbcb981d9
#
_cell.length_a   1.000
_cell.length_b   1.000
_cell.length_c   1.000
_cell.angle_alpha   90.00
_cell.angle_beta   90.00
_cell.angle_gamma   90.00
#
_symmetry.space_group_name_H-M   'P 1'
#
loop_
_entity.id
_entity.type
_entity.pdbx_description
1 polymer ?
#
loop_
_entity_poly.entity_id
_entity_poly.type
_entity_poly.pdbx_seq_one_letter_code
_entity_poly.pdbx_strand_id
1 'polypeptide(L)'
;MRPKIRAIAVLAASLLTLPAHADAPQNFAAAKKIAWRLYAERPSTFYCGCAYSGNRVDLASCGYSPRKQLRRAQRLEWEHVVPAWVIGHQRQCWQQGGRKNCTRNDPLFKAAEADLHNLVPSIGEVNGDRSNYALGMLGDKPTQYGACPMVVNFKAKTAM
;
A
#
# COMPACT_ATOMS: atom_id res chain seq x y z
N MET A 1 72.02 14.85 25.63
CA MET A 1 70.85 14.00 25.64
C MET A 1 69.79 14.55 24.67
N ARG A 2 69.54 13.88 23.55
CA ARG A 2 68.49 14.30 22.55
C ARG A 2 67.21 13.51 22.76
N PRO A 3 66.04 14.16 22.83
CA PRO A 3 64.79 13.43 23.00
C PRO A 3 64.37 12.74 21.70
N LYS A 4 64.01 11.45 21.78
CA LYS A 4 63.45 10.67 20.65
C LYS A 4 61.94 10.97 20.56
N ILE A 5 61.57 11.70 19.52
CA ILE A 5 60.16 11.93 19.18
C ILE A 5 59.65 10.66 18.50
N ARG A 6 58.68 9.96 19.15
CA ARG A 6 57.95 8.84 18.57
C ARG A 6 56.76 9.41 17.76
N ALA A 7 56.80 9.22 16.48
CA ALA A 7 55.67 9.54 15.60
C ALA A 7 54.55 8.49 15.81
N ILE A 8 53.40 8.95 16.26
CA ILE A 8 52.18 8.13 16.34
C ILE A 8 51.46 8.23 14.98
N ALA A 9 51.49 7.16 14.22
CA ALA A 9 50.71 7.08 13.00
C ALA A 9 49.22 6.89 13.35
N VAL A 10 48.39 7.88 13.12
CA VAL A 10 46.92 7.78 13.23
C VAL A 10 46.43 7.20 11.94
N LEU A 11 46.02 5.93 11.96
CA LEU A 11 45.29 5.30 10.87
C LEU A 11 43.86 5.84 10.84
N ALA A 12 43.55 6.73 9.90
CA ALA A 12 42.20 7.16 9.62
C ALA A 12 41.46 6.05 8.85
N ALA A 13 40.63 5.28 9.54
CA ALA A 13 39.73 4.31 8.91
C ALA A 13 38.57 5.09 8.25
N SER A 14 38.63 5.28 6.93
CA SER A 14 37.56 5.84 6.13
C SER A 14 36.44 4.81 6.04
N LEU A 15 35.38 4.98 6.84
CA LEU A 15 34.12 4.25 6.68
C LEU A 15 33.45 4.70 5.37
N LEU A 16 33.65 3.95 4.31
CA LEU A 16 32.89 4.07 3.07
C LEU A 16 31.45 3.60 3.35
N THR A 17 30.56 4.53 3.69
CA THR A 17 29.13 4.28 3.70
C THR A 17 28.65 4.20 2.26
N LEU A 18 28.52 2.97 1.74
CA LEU A 18 27.81 2.73 0.49
C LEU A 18 26.34 3.13 0.68
N PRO A 19 25.77 3.99 -0.18
CA PRO A 19 24.34 4.25 -0.12
C PRO A 19 23.59 2.95 -0.41
N ALA A 20 22.81 2.46 0.56
CA ALA A 20 21.91 1.35 0.36
C ALA A 20 20.78 1.83 -0.57
N HIS A 21 20.95 1.69 -1.88
CA HIS A 21 19.88 1.85 -2.84
C HIS A 21 18.98 0.61 -2.70
N ALA A 22 17.88 0.76 -1.99
CA ALA A 22 16.82 -0.24 -2.04
C ALA A 22 16.20 -0.16 -3.45
N ASP A 23 16.43 -1.16 -4.28
CA ASP A 23 15.83 -1.24 -5.60
C ASP A 23 14.31 -1.18 -5.50
N ALA A 24 13.69 -0.30 -6.27
CA ALA A 24 12.24 -0.21 -6.37
C ALA A 24 11.65 -1.55 -6.86
N PRO A 25 10.48 -1.96 -6.35
CA PRO A 25 9.90 -3.23 -6.75
C PRO A 25 9.56 -3.24 -8.24
N GLN A 26 9.99 -4.29 -8.94
CA GLN A 26 9.88 -4.40 -10.39
C GLN A 26 8.44 -4.58 -10.90
N ASN A 27 7.50 -4.95 -10.04
CA ASN A 27 6.08 -5.16 -10.35
C ASN A 27 5.25 -5.25 -9.08
N PHE A 28 3.92 -5.21 -9.23
CA PHE A 28 2.97 -5.30 -8.12
C PHE A 28 3.12 -6.58 -7.27
N ALA A 29 3.49 -7.72 -7.85
CA ALA A 29 3.69 -8.94 -7.09
C ALA A 29 4.94 -8.84 -6.17
N ALA A 30 6.02 -8.23 -6.66
CA ALA A 30 7.21 -7.94 -5.87
C ALA A 30 6.92 -6.89 -4.78
N ALA A 31 6.17 -5.83 -5.14
CA ALA A 31 5.74 -4.80 -4.19
C ALA A 31 4.95 -5.39 -3.02
N LYS A 32 4.00 -6.28 -3.28
CA LYS A 32 3.24 -6.96 -2.22
C LYS A 32 4.13 -7.76 -1.26
N LYS A 33 5.17 -8.44 -1.74
CA LYS A 33 6.11 -9.16 -0.87
C LYS A 33 6.88 -8.22 0.07
N ILE A 34 7.25 -7.04 -0.42
CA ILE A 34 7.91 -6.01 0.39
C ILE A 34 6.90 -5.40 1.37
N ALA A 35 5.70 -5.06 0.92
CA ALA A 35 4.63 -4.51 1.74
C ALA A 35 4.28 -5.41 2.93
N TRP A 36 4.24 -6.75 2.76
CA TRP A 36 4.06 -7.69 3.86
C TRP A 36 5.11 -7.54 4.97
N ARG A 37 6.35 -7.22 4.63
CA ARG A 37 7.43 -6.99 5.62
C ARG A 37 7.32 -5.61 6.27
N LEU A 38 7.00 -4.57 5.47
CA LEU A 38 6.86 -3.20 5.96
C LEU A 38 5.73 -3.06 6.99
N TYR A 39 4.62 -3.77 6.79
CA TYR A 39 3.47 -3.72 7.69
C TYR A 39 3.48 -4.79 8.79
N ALA A 40 4.54 -5.62 8.89
CA ALA A 40 4.61 -6.72 9.85
C ALA A 40 4.61 -6.26 11.32
N GLU A 41 5.23 -5.10 11.62
CA GLU A 41 5.32 -4.57 12.98
C GLU A 41 4.00 -3.95 13.46
N ARG A 42 3.15 -3.50 12.53
CA ARG A 42 1.84 -2.89 12.82
C ARG A 42 0.79 -3.42 11.86
N PRO A 43 0.35 -4.68 12.05
CA PRO A 43 -0.59 -5.34 11.14
C PRO A 43 -2.01 -4.83 11.35
N SER A 44 -2.29 -3.63 10.85
CA SER A 44 -3.58 -2.94 10.94
C SER A 44 -4.03 -2.45 9.57
N THR A 45 -5.32 -2.61 9.26
CA THR A 45 -5.90 -2.18 7.98
C THR A 45 -6.08 -0.66 7.93
N PHE A 46 -5.76 -0.06 6.79
CA PHE A 46 -5.66 1.39 6.61
C PHE A 46 -6.96 2.15 6.93
N TYR A 47 -8.07 1.75 6.35
CA TYR A 47 -9.33 2.49 6.50
C TYR A 47 -10.05 2.23 7.84
N CYS A 48 -9.95 1.02 8.37
CA CYS A 48 -10.78 0.59 9.49
C CYS A 48 -9.99 0.27 10.76
N GLY A 49 -8.67 0.20 10.70
CA GLY A 49 -7.84 -0.12 11.87
C GLY A 49 -7.96 -1.56 12.38
N CYS A 50 -8.55 -2.49 11.62
CA CYS A 50 -8.68 -3.87 12.04
C CYS A 50 -7.32 -4.58 12.03
N ALA A 51 -7.04 -5.38 13.06
CA ALA A 51 -5.89 -6.26 13.09
C ALA A 51 -6.00 -7.36 12.03
N TYR A 52 -4.85 -7.86 11.55
CA TYR A 52 -4.82 -9.01 10.64
C TYR A 52 -3.61 -9.92 10.90
N SER A 53 -3.75 -11.19 10.52
CA SER A 53 -2.65 -12.15 10.54
C SER A 53 -2.61 -12.89 9.22
N GLY A 54 -1.46 -12.87 8.55
CA GLY A 54 -1.37 -13.34 7.17
C GLY A 54 -2.45 -12.67 6.30
N ASN A 55 -3.16 -13.43 5.49
CA ASN A 55 -4.22 -12.92 4.61
C ASN A 55 -5.60 -12.81 5.29
N ARG A 56 -5.71 -12.95 6.60
CA ARG A 56 -6.97 -12.95 7.34
C ARG A 56 -7.09 -11.71 8.22
N VAL A 57 -8.20 -10.97 8.05
CA VAL A 57 -8.56 -9.82 8.87
C VAL A 57 -9.39 -10.27 10.05
N ASP A 58 -9.05 -9.80 11.25
CA ASP A 58 -9.89 -9.92 12.46
C ASP A 58 -10.89 -8.76 12.49
N LEU A 59 -12.09 -9.01 11.98
CA LEU A 59 -13.16 -8.02 11.88
C LEU A 59 -13.65 -7.55 13.25
N ALA A 60 -13.57 -8.43 14.27
CA ALA A 60 -14.01 -8.10 15.63
C ALA A 60 -13.07 -7.09 16.29
N SER A 61 -11.77 -7.12 15.97
CA SER A 61 -10.75 -6.23 16.55
C SER A 61 -11.02 -4.74 16.37
N CYS A 62 -11.84 -4.38 15.36
CA CYS A 62 -12.19 -2.99 15.07
C CYS A 62 -13.71 -2.75 14.99
N GLY A 63 -14.54 -3.72 15.40
CA GLY A 63 -16.00 -3.61 15.34
C GLY A 63 -16.55 -3.51 13.91
N TYR A 64 -15.85 -4.09 12.94
CA TYR A 64 -16.29 -4.10 11.55
C TYR A 64 -17.50 -5.02 11.33
N SER A 65 -18.54 -4.51 10.69
CA SER A 65 -19.69 -5.29 10.26
C SER A 65 -19.74 -5.39 8.72
N PRO A 66 -19.66 -6.59 8.14
CA PRO A 66 -19.72 -6.76 6.68
C PRO A 66 -21.03 -6.24 6.11
N ARG A 67 -20.96 -5.45 5.05
CA ARG A 67 -22.15 -4.90 4.37
C ARG A 67 -22.85 -5.93 3.48
N LYS A 68 -22.08 -6.67 2.68
CA LYS A 68 -22.60 -7.66 1.69
C LYS A 68 -21.71 -8.88 1.50
N GLN A 69 -20.41 -8.78 1.68
CA GLN A 69 -19.43 -9.77 1.23
C GLN A 69 -18.55 -10.28 2.37
N LEU A 70 -19.12 -11.01 3.34
CA LEU A 70 -18.39 -11.54 4.50
C LEU A 70 -17.08 -12.24 4.11
N ARG A 71 -17.09 -13.13 3.11
CA ARG A 71 -15.87 -13.84 2.69
C ARG A 71 -14.78 -12.90 2.19
N ARG A 72 -15.16 -11.80 1.51
CA ARG A 72 -14.22 -10.81 1.04
C ARG A 72 -13.77 -9.89 2.17
N ALA A 73 -14.65 -9.55 3.11
CA ALA A 73 -14.32 -8.77 4.30
C ALA A 73 -13.25 -9.45 5.16
N GLN A 74 -13.32 -10.78 5.30
CA GLN A 74 -12.33 -11.56 6.06
C GLN A 74 -10.96 -11.65 5.38
N ARG A 75 -10.79 -11.17 4.14
CA ARG A 75 -9.55 -11.25 3.38
C ARG A 75 -8.84 -9.91 3.34
N LEU A 76 -7.53 -9.92 3.60
CA LEU A 76 -6.67 -8.76 3.36
C LEU A 76 -6.46 -8.58 1.86
N GLU A 77 -6.63 -7.36 1.38
CA GLU A 77 -6.25 -6.96 0.03
C GLU A 77 -5.31 -5.75 0.08
N TRP A 78 -4.35 -5.70 -0.84
CA TRP A 78 -3.48 -4.55 -1.01
C TRP A 78 -4.21 -3.50 -1.84
N GLU A 79 -4.51 -2.39 -1.20
CA GLU A 79 -5.21 -1.25 -1.76
C GLU A 79 -4.23 -0.27 -2.40
N HIS A 80 -4.57 0.21 -3.59
CA HIS A 80 -3.94 1.39 -4.16
C HIS A 80 -4.74 2.65 -3.75
N VAL A 81 -4.17 3.49 -2.88
CA VAL A 81 -4.81 4.74 -2.42
C VAL A 81 -5.16 5.62 -3.63
N VAL A 82 -4.23 5.81 -4.57
CA VAL A 82 -4.53 6.29 -5.92
C VAL A 82 -4.83 5.08 -6.79
N PRO A 83 -6.08 4.87 -7.24
CA PRO A 83 -6.48 3.66 -7.95
C PRO A 83 -5.65 3.38 -9.20
N ALA A 84 -5.38 2.11 -9.49
CA ALA A 84 -4.73 1.71 -10.73
C ALA A 84 -5.45 2.22 -11.99
N TRP A 85 -6.79 2.41 -11.90
CA TRP A 85 -7.58 3.04 -12.96
C TRP A 85 -7.17 4.49 -13.20
N VAL A 86 -6.96 5.29 -12.15
CA VAL A 86 -6.52 6.68 -12.27
C VAL A 86 -5.15 6.77 -12.93
N ILE A 87 -4.24 5.86 -12.55
CA ILE A 87 -2.89 5.79 -13.12
C ILE A 87 -2.90 5.39 -14.60
N GLY A 88 -3.83 4.51 -14.98
CA GLY A 88 -3.75 3.79 -16.25
C GLY A 88 -4.79 4.12 -17.32
N HIS A 89 -6.00 4.56 -16.96
CA HIS A 89 -7.14 4.55 -17.89
C HIS A 89 -6.95 5.42 -19.15
N GLN A 90 -6.13 6.47 -19.08
CA GLN A 90 -5.82 7.32 -20.25
C GLN A 90 -4.64 6.79 -21.09
N ARG A 91 -3.96 5.74 -20.64
CA ARG A 91 -2.81 5.17 -21.36
C ARG A 91 -3.29 4.27 -22.48
N GLN A 92 -2.55 4.26 -23.60
CA GLN A 92 -2.86 3.43 -24.77
C GLN A 92 -2.99 1.94 -24.39
N CYS A 93 -2.10 1.44 -23.54
CA CYS A 93 -2.16 0.05 -23.07
C CYS A 93 -3.48 -0.30 -22.40
N TRP A 94 -4.09 0.67 -21.65
CA TRP A 94 -5.37 0.44 -20.99
C TRP A 94 -6.53 0.39 -21.98
N GLN A 95 -6.52 1.29 -22.97
CA GLN A 95 -7.52 1.31 -24.04
C GLN A 95 -7.49 0.02 -24.88
N GLN A 96 -6.33 -0.62 -25.00
CA GLN A 96 -6.11 -1.83 -25.80
C GLN A 96 -6.29 -3.15 -25.02
N GLY A 97 -6.62 -3.15 -23.75
CA GLY A 97 -6.79 -4.39 -22.96
C GLY A 97 -6.77 -4.23 -21.46
N GLY A 98 -7.01 -3.02 -20.97
CA GLY A 98 -7.18 -2.71 -19.56
C GLY A 98 -5.92 -2.91 -18.71
N ARG A 99 -6.14 -3.04 -17.39
CA ARG A 99 -5.06 -3.17 -16.41
C ARG A 99 -4.05 -4.28 -16.74
N LYS A 100 -4.54 -5.46 -17.14
CA LYS A 100 -3.66 -6.60 -17.45
C LYS A 100 -2.72 -6.32 -18.60
N ASN A 101 -3.19 -5.59 -19.62
CA ASN A 101 -2.35 -5.21 -20.74
C ASN A 101 -1.30 -4.18 -20.34
N CYS A 102 -1.67 -3.18 -19.54
CA CYS A 102 -0.71 -2.20 -19.04
C CYS A 102 0.36 -2.85 -18.15
N THR A 103 -0.02 -3.70 -17.18
CA THR A 103 0.93 -4.42 -16.31
C THR A 103 1.93 -5.24 -17.13
N ARG A 104 1.54 -5.76 -18.29
CA ARG A 104 2.41 -6.57 -19.15
C ARG A 104 3.30 -5.73 -20.05
N ASN A 105 2.75 -4.68 -20.68
CA ASN A 105 3.31 -4.04 -21.84
C ASN A 105 3.73 -2.57 -21.61
N ASP A 106 3.43 -1.98 -20.45
CA ASP A 106 3.76 -0.58 -20.16
C ASP A 106 4.65 -0.48 -18.92
N PRO A 107 5.97 -0.24 -19.09
CA PRO A 107 6.91 -0.16 -17.99
C PRO A 107 6.58 0.94 -16.95
N LEU A 108 6.07 2.09 -17.41
CA LEU A 108 5.72 3.20 -16.52
C LEU A 108 4.49 2.87 -15.67
N PHE A 109 3.46 2.26 -16.28
CA PHE A 109 2.31 1.78 -15.51
C PHE A 109 2.73 0.71 -14.50
N LYS A 110 3.56 -0.24 -14.93
CA LYS A 110 4.06 -1.32 -14.08
C LYS A 110 4.83 -0.81 -12.86
N ALA A 111 5.67 0.22 -13.05
CA ALA A 111 6.39 0.87 -11.96
C ALA A 111 5.43 1.62 -11.02
N ALA A 112 4.49 2.39 -11.54
CA ALA A 112 3.51 3.12 -10.75
C ALA A 112 2.54 2.19 -9.99
N GLU A 113 2.14 1.05 -10.59
CA GLU A 113 1.33 0.02 -9.95
C GLU A 113 2.10 -0.67 -8.80
N ALA A 114 3.42 -0.65 -8.83
CA ALA A 114 4.29 -1.25 -7.83
C ALA A 114 4.77 -0.26 -6.75
N ASP A 115 4.35 1.00 -6.80
CA ASP A 115 4.77 2.02 -5.84
C ASP A 115 4.28 1.68 -4.43
N LEU A 116 5.23 1.44 -3.52
CA LEU A 116 4.96 1.10 -2.11
C LEU A 116 4.32 2.25 -1.33
N HIS A 117 4.55 3.51 -1.72
CA HIS A 117 3.90 4.68 -1.09
C HIS A 117 2.41 4.74 -1.38
N ASN A 118 1.97 4.05 -2.42
CA ASN A 118 0.57 3.96 -2.84
C ASN A 118 -0.12 2.66 -2.40
N LEU A 119 0.58 1.75 -1.69
CA LEU A 119 0.06 0.46 -1.28
C LEU A 119 -0.15 0.38 0.22
N VAL A 120 -1.40 0.10 0.63
CA VAL A 120 -1.78 -0.07 2.02
C VAL A 120 -2.59 -1.35 2.23
N PRO A 121 -2.53 -1.99 3.42
CA PRO A 121 -3.38 -3.14 3.73
C PRO A 121 -4.82 -2.70 3.95
N SER A 122 -5.78 -3.36 3.33
CA SER A 122 -7.21 -3.03 3.45
C SER A 122 -8.08 -4.27 3.61
N ILE A 123 -9.24 -4.08 4.24
CA ILE A 123 -10.32 -5.06 4.22
C ILE A 123 -10.79 -5.24 2.78
N GLY A 124 -10.85 -6.48 2.31
CA GLY A 124 -11.17 -6.75 0.91
C GLY A 124 -12.54 -6.23 0.47
N GLU A 125 -13.58 -6.26 1.34
CA GLU A 125 -14.88 -5.69 1.02
C GLU A 125 -14.79 -4.18 0.84
N VAL A 126 -14.10 -3.47 1.73
CA VAL A 126 -13.90 -2.02 1.66
C VAL A 126 -13.13 -1.63 0.41
N ASN A 127 -12.02 -2.33 0.12
CA ASN A 127 -11.27 -2.14 -1.11
C ASN A 127 -12.15 -2.30 -2.37
N GLY A 128 -12.99 -3.34 -2.39
CA GLY A 128 -13.91 -3.57 -3.49
C GLY A 128 -15.00 -2.52 -3.64
N ASP A 129 -15.58 -2.08 -2.53
CA ASP A 129 -16.65 -1.07 -2.51
C ASP A 129 -16.10 0.32 -2.87
N ARG A 130 -14.89 0.66 -2.38
CA ARG A 130 -14.21 1.89 -2.76
C ARG A 130 -13.87 1.92 -4.25
N SER A 131 -13.51 0.78 -4.86
CA SER A 131 -13.29 0.67 -6.30
C SER A 131 -12.24 1.71 -6.80
N ASN A 132 -12.57 2.49 -7.84
CA ASN A 132 -11.77 3.61 -8.34
C ASN A 132 -12.32 4.98 -7.92
N TYR A 133 -13.17 5.04 -6.91
CA TYR A 133 -13.79 6.30 -6.48
C TYR A 133 -12.74 7.21 -5.85
N ALA A 134 -12.91 8.51 -6.06
CA ALA A 134 -12.06 9.51 -5.43
C ALA A 134 -12.25 9.51 -3.90
N LEU A 135 -11.19 9.78 -3.15
CA LEU A 135 -11.29 10.13 -1.74
C LEU A 135 -11.70 11.60 -1.63
N GLY A 136 -12.69 11.89 -0.78
CA GLY A 136 -13.21 13.25 -0.61
C GLY A 136 -14.03 13.40 0.66
N MET A 137 -14.41 14.61 0.98
CA MET A 137 -15.26 14.90 2.14
C MET A 137 -16.71 14.51 1.85
N LEU A 138 -17.26 13.66 2.69
CA LEU A 138 -18.68 13.27 2.68
C LEU A 138 -19.34 13.75 3.97
N GLY A 139 -20.58 14.26 3.85
CA GLY A 139 -21.38 14.66 5.02
C GLY A 139 -22.07 13.48 5.72
N ASP A 140 -21.89 12.27 5.22
CA ASP A 140 -22.57 11.07 5.71
C ASP A 140 -21.94 10.55 7.00
N LYS A 141 -22.77 9.99 7.88
CA LYS A 141 -22.26 9.30 9.08
C LYS A 141 -21.72 7.92 8.72
N PRO A 142 -20.58 7.51 9.27
CA PRO A 142 -20.01 6.18 9.02
C PRO A 142 -20.83 5.10 9.72
N THR A 143 -21.72 4.44 8.97
CA THR A 143 -22.57 3.33 9.49
C THR A 143 -22.57 2.12 8.57
N GLN A 144 -21.91 2.20 7.42
CA GLN A 144 -21.97 1.15 6.40
C GLN A 144 -21.24 -0.13 6.80
N TYR A 145 -20.22 -0.01 7.64
CA TYR A 145 -19.32 -1.10 8.00
C TYR A 145 -19.14 -1.23 9.52
N GLY A 146 -20.23 -1.06 10.29
CA GLY A 146 -20.17 -1.10 11.74
C GLY A 146 -19.40 0.08 12.33
N ALA A 147 -18.38 -0.17 13.17
CA ALA A 147 -17.55 0.88 13.77
C ALA A 147 -16.45 1.42 12.84
N CYS A 148 -16.24 0.84 11.65
CA CYS A 148 -15.27 1.36 10.68
C CYS A 148 -15.71 2.73 10.18
N PRO A 149 -14.84 3.77 10.23
CA PRO A 149 -15.20 5.13 9.83
C PRO A 149 -15.35 5.33 8.32
N MET A 150 -15.05 4.29 7.53
CA MET A 150 -15.13 4.37 6.07
C MET A 150 -16.57 4.55 5.59
N VAL A 151 -16.76 5.47 4.66
CA VAL A 151 -18.03 5.72 3.96
C VAL A 151 -17.79 5.64 2.46
N VAL A 152 -18.68 4.94 1.75
CA VAL A 152 -18.67 4.88 0.29
C VAL A 152 -20.01 5.37 -0.24
N ASN A 153 -20.01 6.49 -0.93
CA ASN A 153 -21.17 7.01 -1.65
C ASN A 153 -21.13 6.51 -3.10
N PHE A 154 -21.85 5.41 -3.36
CA PHE A 154 -21.88 4.75 -4.67
C PHE A 154 -22.47 5.63 -5.77
N LYS A 155 -23.41 6.53 -5.42
CA LYS A 155 -24.05 7.46 -6.38
C LYS A 155 -23.07 8.57 -6.77
N ALA A 156 -22.43 9.18 -5.79
CA ALA A 156 -21.44 10.23 -6.00
C ALA A 156 -20.07 9.71 -6.48
N LYS A 157 -19.84 8.39 -6.42
CA LYS A 157 -18.55 7.74 -6.71
C LYS A 157 -17.40 8.34 -5.90
N THR A 158 -17.64 8.54 -4.59
CA THR A 158 -16.70 9.14 -3.64
C THR A 158 -16.64 8.29 -2.39
N ALA A 159 -15.47 8.23 -1.76
CA ALA A 159 -15.24 7.54 -0.48
C ALA A 159 -14.53 8.46 0.52
N MET A 160 -14.73 8.22 1.83
CA MET A 160 -14.12 9.01 2.91
C MET A 160 -13.68 8.06 4.04
#